data_46979c43ac7f568d95a56f8bc1b1396b
#
_entry.id   46979c43ac7f568d95a56f8bc1b1396b
#
_cell.length_a   1.000
_cell.length_b   1.000
_cell.length_c   1.000
_cell.angle_alpha   90.00
_cell.angle_beta   90.00
_cell.angle_gamma   90.00
#
_symmetry.space_group_name_H-M   'P 1'
#
loop_
_entity.id
_entity.type
_entity.pdbx_description
1 polymer ?
#
loop_
_entity_poly.entity_id
_entity_poly.type
_entity_poly.pdbx_seq_one_letter_code
_entity_poly.pdbx_strand_id
1 'polypeptide(L)'
;MPTMKIPSFKRLPCTIRRKQMRNEEVRLPVWKWSGILWLLLSALAHGAPQAQSAMLEQLLEQDARQSLDDYITQQGWPATSGEFRVWLAPSAEHLPPCPSHSLSLQAGGQYRQPWGRRPYLIECTDPAWQVRGRVEVSLLLPVWVAARDIAKGQAISASDLVEKELDVSRIQRGFTPSNHSLLGHKSNRHLRSGQLIGELDLQKSWAVKQGEGVLIRAGKGEFSATTRGEALDNGAIGDGIRVKNLSSGKQIQAWVTDIGEVETRF
;
A
#
# COMPACT_ATOMS: atom_id res chain seq x y z
N MET A 1 32.28 -34.20 23.28
CA MET A 1 31.36 -33.54 24.22
C MET A 1 32.16 -32.75 25.21
N PRO A 2 32.24 -31.43 25.16
CA PRO A 2 32.65 -30.64 26.32
C PRO A 2 31.47 -29.76 26.77
N THR A 3 31.20 -29.85 28.06
CA THR A 3 30.20 -29.14 28.84
C THR A 3 30.58 -27.69 29.01
N MET A 4 29.70 -26.78 28.58
CA MET A 4 29.85 -25.34 28.76
C MET A 4 29.32 -24.89 30.10
N LYS A 5 30.22 -24.39 30.97
CA LYS A 5 29.92 -23.81 32.30
C LYS A 5 29.35 -22.39 32.10
N ILE A 6 28.18 -22.16 32.71
CA ILE A 6 27.54 -20.85 32.83
C ILE A 6 28.14 -20.09 34.02
N PRO A 7 28.59 -18.83 33.90
CA PRO A 7 29.05 -18.05 35.05
C PRO A 7 27.88 -17.47 35.85
N SER A 8 27.97 -17.65 37.16
CA SER A 8 27.08 -17.18 38.21
C SER A 8 27.13 -15.65 38.36
N PHE A 9 25.98 -15.02 38.24
CA PHE A 9 25.81 -13.58 38.50
C PHE A 9 25.63 -13.33 40.01
N LYS A 10 26.62 -12.67 40.65
CA LYS A 10 26.55 -12.18 42.02
C LYS A 10 25.60 -10.99 42.14
N ARG A 11 24.59 -11.11 42.99
CA ARG A 11 23.68 -10.02 43.39
C ARG A 11 24.41 -9.03 44.29
N LEU A 12 24.39 -7.74 43.93
CA LEU A 12 24.81 -6.63 44.78
C LEU A 12 23.62 -6.17 45.64
N PRO A 13 23.80 -5.88 46.93
CA PRO A 13 22.74 -5.38 47.78
C PRO A 13 22.55 -3.88 47.59
N CYS A 14 21.33 -3.49 47.28
CA CYS A 14 20.90 -2.10 47.18
C CYS A 14 20.55 -1.57 48.59
N THR A 15 21.44 -0.77 49.17
CA THR A 15 21.21 -0.11 50.45
C THR A 15 20.56 1.24 50.19
N ILE A 16 19.25 1.32 50.40
CA ILE A 16 18.51 2.58 50.38
C ILE A 16 18.71 3.33 51.68
N ARG A 17 19.50 4.40 51.64
CA ARG A 17 19.67 5.35 52.74
C ARG A 17 18.52 6.33 52.78
N ARG A 18 17.57 6.13 53.71
CA ARG A 18 16.51 7.10 54.04
C ARG A 18 17.13 8.37 54.61
N LYS A 19 17.06 9.45 53.86
CA LYS A 19 17.39 10.78 54.35
C LYS A 19 16.12 11.38 54.97
N GLN A 20 16.18 11.51 56.30
CA GLN A 20 15.15 12.12 57.13
C GLN A 20 15.11 13.63 56.85
N MET A 21 14.04 14.10 56.22
CA MET A 21 13.81 15.54 56.04
C MET A 21 13.16 16.09 57.32
N ARG A 22 13.88 16.98 57.93
CA ARG A 22 13.46 17.74 59.11
C ARG A 22 12.44 18.82 58.60
N ASN A 23 11.23 18.82 59.17
CA ASN A 23 10.25 19.89 58.96
C ASN A 23 10.77 21.19 59.63
N GLU A 24 11.13 22.15 58.81
CA GLU A 24 11.23 23.53 59.22
C GLU A 24 10.01 24.28 58.75
N GLU A 25 9.14 24.65 59.64
CA GLU A 25 8.01 25.56 59.43
C GLU A 25 8.56 26.94 59.12
N VAL A 26 8.60 27.32 57.81
CA VAL A 26 8.86 28.70 57.42
C VAL A 26 7.53 29.47 57.47
N ARG A 27 7.32 30.23 58.55
CA ARG A 27 6.23 31.21 58.64
C ARG A 27 6.54 32.36 57.69
N LEU A 28 5.80 32.47 56.57
CA LEU A 28 5.80 33.62 55.69
C LEU A 28 4.83 34.67 56.21
N PRO A 29 5.20 35.98 56.20
CA PRO A 29 4.30 37.04 56.67
C PRO A 29 3.21 37.30 55.63
N VAL A 30 1.97 37.34 56.14
CA VAL A 30 0.77 37.70 55.37
C VAL A 30 0.83 39.20 55.09
N TRP A 31 1.35 39.55 53.90
CA TRP A 31 1.20 40.96 53.45
C TRP A 31 0.18 40.98 52.31
N LYS A 32 -0.82 41.83 52.57
CA LYS A 32 -1.95 42.14 51.70
C LYS A 32 -1.51 42.51 50.29
N TRP A 33 -1.75 41.61 49.32
CA TRP A 33 -1.76 41.95 47.89
C TRP A 33 -3.13 41.57 47.32
N SER A 34 -4.15 42.37 47.71
CA SER A 34 -5.40 42.49 46.96
C SER A 34 -5.08 43.36 45.74
N GLY A 35 -5.05 42.86 44.55
CA GLY A 35 -5.12 43.74 43.40
C GLY A 35 -4.45 43.34 42.09
N ILE A 36 -3.77 42.18 41.93
CA ILE A 36 -3.07 41.84 40.66
C ILE A 36 -3.38 40.39 40.22
N LEU A 37 -4.60 39.92 40.34
CA LEU A 37 -4.98 38.56 39.90
C LEU A 37 -6.02 38.57 38.77
N TRP A 38 -6.14 39.66 38.01
CA TRP A 38 -7.16 39.76 36.94
C TRP A 38 -6.61 40.06 35.53
N LEU A 39 -5.31 39.93 35.30
CA LEU A 39 -4.69 40.24 33.99
C LEU A 39 -3.92 39.08 33.33
N LEU A 40 -4.02 37.82 33.80
CA LEU A 40 -3.34 36.68 33.20
C LEU A 40 -4.25 35.58 32.58
N LEU A 41 -5.54 35.91 32.35
CA LEU A 41 -6.51 34.92 31.80
C LEU A 41 -6.95 35.22 30.35
N SER A 42 -6.22 36.02 29.57
CA SER A 42 -6.62 36.37 28.19
C SER A 42 -5.66 35.92 27.08
N ALA A 43 -4.81 34.91 27.31
CA ALA A 43 -3.82 34.48 26.31
C ALA A 43 -4.01 33.04 25.79
N LEU A 44 -5.21 32.46 25.80
CA LEU A 44 -5.44 31.08 25.37
C LEU A 44 -6.51 30.93 24.28
N ALA A 45 -6.62 31.83 23.32
CA ALA A 45 -7.63 31.69 22.26
C ALA A 45 -7.11 31.94 20.82
N HIS A 46 -5.86 31.71 20.52
CA HIS A 46 -5.33 31.91 19.14
C HIS A 46 -4.74 30.66 18.50
N GLY A 47 -5.09 29.46 18.94
CA GLY A 47 -4.56 28.20 18.42
C GLY A 47 -5.45 27.43 17.43
N ALA A 48 -6.63 27.94 17.06
CA ALA A 48 -7.62 27.13 16.36
C ALA A 48 -7.40 26.87 14.85
N PRO A 49 -6.92 27.79 13.98
CA PRO A 49 -6.87 27.52 12.55
C PRO A 49 -5.74 26.57 12.12
N GLN A 50 -4.57 26.64 12.76
CA GLN A 50 -3.44 25.75 12.44
C GLN A 50 -3.68 24.29 12.86
N ALA A 51 -4.48 24.06 13.91
CA ALA A 51 -4.80 22.69 14.36
C ALA A 51 -5.69 21.95 13.34
N GLN A 52 -6.58 22.66 12.63
CA GLN A 52 -7.48 22.05 11.67
C GLN A 52 -6.77 21.66 10.36
N SER A 53 -5.95 22.56 9.81
CA SER A 53 -5.18 22.22 8.59
C SER A 53 -4.28 21.02 8.82
N ALA A 54 -3.59 20.97 9.97
CA ALA A 54 -2.77 19.81 10.35
C ALA A 54 -3.59 18.52 10.49
N MET A 55 -4.80 18.59 11.05
CA MET A 55 -5.71 17.45 11.14
C MET A 55 -6.13 16.95 9.73
N LEU A 56 -6.46 17.87 8.83
CA LEU A 56 -6.83 17.52 7.45
C LEU A 56 -5.65 16.91 6.70
N GLU A 57 -4.43 17.42 6.87
CA GLU A 57 -3.22 16.84 6.30
C GLU A 57 -2.99 15.41 6.78
N GLN A 58 -3.12 15.17 8.09
CA GLN A 58 -3.00 13.82 8.66
C GLN A 58 -4.06 12.87 8.11
N LEU A 59 -5.30 13.33 7.95
CA LEU A 59 -6.38 12.53 7.39
C LEU A 59 -6.09 12.11 5.94
N LEU A 60 -5.61 13.05 5.12
CA LEU A 60 -5.22 12.76 3.73
C LEU A 60 -4.07 11.77 3.65
N GLU A 61 -3.04 11.96 4.50
CA GLU A 61 -1.90 11.05 4.55
C GLU A 61 -2.32 9.65 4.99
N GLN A 62 -3.17 9.55 6.00
CA GLN A 62 -3.66 8.27 6.52
C GLN A 62 -4.46 7.50 5.46
N ASP A 63 -5.38 8.16 4.74
CA ASP A 63 -6.15 7.54 3.65
C ASP A 63 -5.24 7.06 2.51
N ALA A 64 -4.29 7.90 2.09
CA ALA A 64 -3.34 7.55 1.05
C ALA A 64 -2.45 6.37 1.46
N ARG A 65 -1.99 6.35 2.72
CA ARG A 65 -1.18 5.26 3.29
C ARG A 65 -1.97 3.96 3.35
N GLN A 66 -3.17 3.99 3.89
CA GLN A 66 -4.02 2.81 3.95
C GLN A 66 -4.31 2.24 2.56
N SER A 67 -4.64 3.11 1.59
CA SER A 67 -4.88 2.69 0.22
C SER A 67 -3.66 2.03 -0.43
N LEU A 68 -2.45 2.51 -0.10
CA LEU A 68 -1.19 1.93 -0.59
C LEU A 68 -0.93 0.58 0.06
N ASP A 69 -1.08 0.47 1.38
CA ASP A 69 -0.83 -0.75 2.15
C ASP A 69 -1.79 -1.88 1.74
N ASP A 70 -3.07 -1.54 1.54
CA ASP A 70 -4.08 -2.48 1.05
C ASP A 70 -3.71 -3.01 -0.35
N TYR A 71 -3.26 -2.11 -1.24
CA TYR A 71 -2.83 -2.50 -2.58
C TYR A 71 -1.58 -3.39 -2.56
N ILE A 72 -0.55 -3.02 -1.80
CA ILE A 72 0.69 -3.80 -1.64
C ILE A 72 0.35 -5.21 -1.13
N THR A 73 -0.52 -5.30 -0.13
CA THR A 73 -0.98 -6.57 0.44
C THR A 73 -1.74 -7.40 -0.59
N GLN A 74 -2.64 -6.78 -1.33
CA GLN A 74 -3.43 -7.45 -2.37
C GLN A 74 -2.57 -7.96 -3.51
N GLN A 75 -1.52 -7.23 -3.89
CA GLN A 75 -0.59 -7.63 -4.94
C GLN A 75 0.50 -8.60 -4.45
N GLY A 76 0.59 -8.84 -3.15
CA GLY A 76 1.65 -9.67 -2.56
C GLY A 76 3.05 -9.11 -2.79
N TRP A 77 3.19 -7.79 -2.87
CA TRP A 77 4.49 -7.15 -3.06
C TRP A 77 5.33 -7.21 -1.78
N PRO A 78 6.66 -7.18 -1.88
CA PRO A 78 7.52 -7.11 -0.71
C PRO A 78 7.26 -5.83 0.08
N ALA A 79 7.56 -5.83 1.37
CA ALA A 79 7.44 -4.64 2.20
C ALA A 79 8.23 -3.49 1.57
N THR A 80 7.55 -2.40 1.29
CA THR A 80 8.10 -1.23 0.60
C THR A 80 7.87 0.01 1.44
N SER A 81 8.70 1.03 1.24
CA SER A 81 8.52 2.33 1.88
C SER A 81 7.88 3.32 0.92
N GLY A 82 6.77 3.94 1.33
CA GLY A 82 6.17 5.07 0.64
C GLY A 82 6.56 6.40 1.29
N GLU A 83 6.90 7.40 0.50
CA GLU A 83 7.01 8.78 0.95
C GLU A 83 5.74 9.53 0.56
N PHE A 84 5.13 10.22 1.53
CA PHE A 84 3.88 10.94 1.36
C PHE A 84 4.14 12.43 1.51
N ARG A 85 3.72 13.22 0.53
CA ARG A 85 3.75 14.69 0.58
C ARG A 85 2.35 15.21 0.41
N VAL A 86 1.80 15.77 1.48
CA VAL A 86 0.47 16.36 1.48
C VAL A 86 0.55 17.82 1.08
N TRP A 87 -0.43 18.24 0.31
CA TRP A 87 -0.69 19.64 -0.01
C TRP A 87 -2.18 19.93 0.15
N LEU A 88 -2.48 21.01 0.85
CA LEU A 88 -3.83 21.57 0.96
C LEU A 88 -3.89 22.92 0.27
N ALA A 89 -5.05 23.28 -0.25
CA ALA A 89 -5.26 24.64 -0.76
C ALA A 89 -5.12 25.65 0.40
N PRO A 90 -4.52 26.85 0.17
CA PRO A 90 -4.30 27.84 1.23
C PRO A 90 -5.59 28.27 1.95
N SER A 91 -6.73 28.14 1.31
CA SER A 91 -8.04 28.38 1.94
C SER A 91 -8.33 27.47 3.13
N ALA A 92 -7.65 26.33 3.26
CA ALA A 92 -7.82 25.40 4.37
C ALA A 92 -7.52 26.03 5.74
N GLU A 93 -6.60 27.00 5.78
CA GLU A 93 -6.20 27.70 7.01
C GLU A 93 -7.31 28.57 7.60
N HIS A 94 -8.30 28.94 6.79
CA HIS A 94 -9.37 29.85 7.18
C HIS A 94 -10.75 29.18 7.32
N LEU A 95 -10.80 27.85 7.18
CA LEU A 95 -12.05 27.09 7.29
C LEU A 95 -12.48 26.97 8.76
N PRO A 96 -13.80 27.06 9.03
CA PRO A 96 -14.30 26.78 10.36
C PRO A 96 -14.12 25.29 10.72
N PRO A 97 -13.97 24.95 12.01
CA PRO A 97 -13.84 23.57 12.47
C PRO A 97 -14.99 22.68 11.97
N CYS A 98 -14.64 21.47 11.54
CA CYS A 98 -15.62 20.49 11.10
C CYS A 98 -15.68 19.30 12.07
N PRO A 99 -16.86 18.97 12.61
CA PRO A 99 -17.05 17.75 13.39
C PRO A 99 -16.76 16.51 12.52
N SER A 100 -16.16 15.48 13.09
CA SER A 100 -15.75 14.28 12.34
C SER A 100 -16.91 13.55 11.65
N HIS A 101 -18.12 13.59 12.22
CA HIS A 101 -19.32 13.00 11.64
C HIS A 101 -19.88 13.77 10.43
N SER A 102 -19.48 15.04 10.25
CA SER A 102 -19.87 15.92 9.14
C SER A 102 -18.80 15.99 8.05
N LEU A 103 -17.63 15.35 8.27
CA LEU A 103 -16.50 15.39 7.36
C LEU A 103 -16.54 14.21 6.42
N SER A 104 -16.41 14.48 5.12
CA SER A 104 -16.26 13.45 4.09
C SER A 104 -15.00 13.69 3.27
N LEU A 105 -14.35 12.60 2.86
CA LEU A 105 -13.16 12.61 2.04
C LEU A 105 -13.45 11.87 0.73
N GLN A 106 -13.22 12.52 -0.39
CA GLN A 106 -13.39 11.93 -1.70
C GLN A 106 -12.05 11.96 -2.44
N ALA A 107 -11.48 10.79 -2.69
CA ALA A 107 -10.35 10.68 -3.61
C ALA A 107 -10.83 10.96 -5.02
N GLY A 108 -10.28 11.99 -5.67
CA GLY A 108 -10.68 12.40 -7.01
C GLY A 108 -10.03 11.52 -8.08
N GLY A 109 -10.83 11.16 -9.11
CA GLY A 109 -10.37 10.43 -10.28
C GLY A 109 -10.42 8.89 -10.14
N GLN A 110 -10.50 8.20 -11.30
CA GLN A 110 -10.39 6.74 -11.37
C GLN A 110 -8.91 6.33 -11.40
N TYR A 111 -8.21 6.54 -10.30
CA TYR A 111 -6.83 6.10 -10.20
C TYR A 111 -6.79 4.59 -9.92
N ARG A 112 -6.25 3.83 -10.87
CA ARG A 112 -6.04 2.38 -10.70
C ARG A 112 -4.93 2.06 -9.69
N GLN A 113 -4.06 3.03 -9.41
CA GLN A 113 -2.84 2.85 -8.63
C GLN A 113 -2.83 3.82 -7.44
N PRO A 114 -2.47 3.37 -6.22
CA PRO A 114 -2.47 4.19 -5.01
C PRO A 114 -1.22 5.07 -4.84
N TRP A 115 -0.37 5.18 -5.86
CA TRP A 115 0.82 6.03 -5.86
C TRP A 115 0.76 7.12 -6.92
N GLY A 116 1.78 8.01 -6.91
CA GLY A 116 1.82 9.19 -7.74
C GLY A 116 0.96 10.32 -7.17
N ARG A 117 0.41 11.16 -8.04
CA ARG A 117 -0.33 12.35 -7.63
C ARG A 117 -1.82 12.04 -7.46
N ARG A 118 -2.30 12.07 -6.22
CA ARG A 118 -3.69 11.78 -5.85
C ARG A 118 -4.41 13.05 -5.38
N PRO A 119 -5.35 13.59 -6.15
CA PRO A 119 -6.18 14.70 -5.72
C PRO A 119 -7.29 14.22 -4.78
N TYR A 120 -7.69 15.10 -3.87
CA TYR A 120 -8.76 14.89 -2.91
C TYR A 120 -9.68 16.10 -2.87
N LEU A 121 -10.96 15.83 -2.66
CA LEU A 121 -11.96 16.80 -2.25
C LEU A 121 -12.37 16.48 -0.83
N ILE A 122 -12.26 17.46 0.06
CA ILE A 122 -12.66 17.36 1.45
C ILE A 122 -13.89 18.24 1.62
N GLU A 123 -14.95 17.69 2.16
CA GLU A 123 -16.22 18.38 2.35
C GLU A 123 -16.67 18.28 3.79
N CYS A 124 -17.14 19.37 4.34
CA CYS A 124 -17.86 19.44 5.61
C CYS A 124 -19.30 19.84 5.34
N THR A 125 -20.24 19.11 5.91
CA THR A 125 -21.68 19.39 5.74
C THR A 125 -22.22 20.40 6.74
N ASP A 126 -21.62 20.46 7.93
CA ASP A 126 -22.00 21.41 8.99
C ASP A 126 -20.77 21.79 9.84
N PRO A 127 -20.26 23.03 9.71
CA PRO A 127 -20.64 24.08 8.74
C PRO A 127 -20.29 23.72 7.31
N ALA A 128 -21.10 24.13 6.33
CA ALA A 128 -20.91 23.76 4.95
C ALA A 128 -19.68 24.44 4.32
N TRP A 129 -18.69 23.65 3.93
CA TRP A 129 -17.52 24.08 3.16
C TRP A 129 -16.88 22.92 2.41
N GLN A 130 -16.07 23.25 1.41
CA GLN A 130 -15.24 22.28 0.70
C GLN A 130 -13.85 22.83 0.43
N VAL A 131 -12.85 21.94 0.43
CA VAL A 131 -11.46 22.27 0.13
C VAL A 131 -10.78 21.18 -0.66
N ARG A 132 -9.85 21.57 -1.54
CA ARG A 132 -9.07 20.63 -2.33
C ARG A 132 -7.75 20.35 -1.66
N GLY A 133 -7.38 19.07 -1.64
CA GLY A 133 -6.08 18.59 -1.23
C GLY A 133 -5.44 17.71 -2.28
N ARG A 134 -4.20 17.35 -2.04
CA ARG A 134 -3.44 16.45 -2.89
C ARG A 134 -2.40 15.72 -2.05
N VAL A 135 -2.25 14.43 -2.27
CA VAL A 135 -1.13 13.65 -1.75
C VAL A 135 -0.27 13.19 -2.92
N GLU A 136 1.01 13.44 -2.85
CA GLU A 136 2.00 12.86 -3.75
C GLU A 136 2.65 11.68 -3.04
N VAL A 137 2.46 10.49 -3.58
CA VAL A 137 2.97 9.23 -3.03
C VAL A 137 4.10 8.74 -3.91
N SER A 138 5.34 8.78 -3.40
CA SER A 138 6.49 8.13 -4.03
C SER A 138 6.62 6.73 -3.46
N LEU A 139 6.88 5.74 -4.31
CA LEU A 139 6.97 4.34 -3.92
C LEU A 139 8.26 3.74 -4.45
N LEU A 140 9.18 3.42 -3.54
CA LEU A 140 10.39 2.66 -3.85
C LEU A 140 10.06 1.17 -3.81
N LEU A 141 10.33 0.49 -4.93
CA LEU A 141 10.05 -0.94 -5.08
C LEU A 141 11.21 -1.63 -5.80
N PRO A 142 11.65 -2.81 -5.33
CA PRO A 142 12.58 -3.64 -6.08
C PRO A 142 11.89 -4.21 -7.33
N VAL A 143 12.48 -3.93 -8.49
CA VAL A 143 11.92 -4.27 -9.81
C VAL A 143 12.98 -4.92 -10.70
N TRP A 144 12.53 -5.67 -11.70
CA TRP A 144 13.41 -6.27 -12.69
C TRP A 144 13.88 -5.27 -13.73
N VAL A 145 15.20 -5.26 -13.94
CA VAL A 145 15.89 -4.50 -14.96
C VAL A 145 16.72 -5.48 -15.80
N ALA A 146 16.82 -5.24 -17.10
CA ALA A 146 17.65 -6.06 -17.98
C ALA A 146 19.14 -5.88 -17.61
N ALA A 147 19.83 -6.97 -17.24
CA ALA A 147 21.26 -6.96 -16.94
C ALA A 147 22.11 -6.79 -18.21
N ARG A 148 21.61 -7.24 -19.35
CA ARG A 148 22.21 -7.16 -20.68
C ARG A 148 21.13 -6.99 -21.74
N ASP A 149 21.52 -6.78 -22.97
CA ASP A 149 20.58 -6.69 -24.09
C ASP A 149 19.84 -8.02 -24.29
N ILE A 150 18.50 -7.95 -24.42
CA ILE A 150 17.60 -9.07 -24.64
C ILE A 150 16.91 -8.86 -26.00
N ALA A 151 17.10 -9.79 -26.93
CA ALA A 151 16.47 -9.70 -28.25
C ALA A 151 14.96 -9.96 -28.18
N LYS A 152 14.21 -9.41 -29.14
CA LYS A 152 12.79 -9.75 -29.32
C LYS A 152 12.62 -11.25 -29.52
N GLY A 153 11.70 -11.88 -28.79
CA GLY A 153 11.42 -13.31 -28.83
C GLY A 153 12.40 -14.18 -28.02
N GLN A 154 13.46 -13.59 -27.47
CA GLN A 154 14.39 -14.31 -26.60
C GLN A 154 13.72 -14.65 -25.29
N ALA A 155 13.91 -15.89 -24.82
CA ALA A 155 13.49 -16.31 -23.48
C ALA A 155 14.42 -15.69 -22.44
N ILE A 156 13.82 -15.14 -21.39
CA ILE A 156 14.51 -14.47 -20.27
C ILE A 156 15.09 -15.55 -19.34
N SER A 157 16.36 -15.44 -19.04
CA SER A 157 17.08 -16.28 -18.09
C SER A 157 17.51 -15.48 -16.85
N ALA A 158 17.95 -16.15 -15.80
CA ALA A 158 18.41 -15.49 -14.59
C ALA A 158 19.59 -14.51 -14.84
N SER A 159 20.47 -14.83 -15.80
CA SER A 159 21.60 -13.95 -16.17
C SER A 159 21.19 -12.70 -16.95
N ASP A 160 19.94 -12.64 -17.43
CA ASP A 160 19.38 -11.46 -18.12
C ASP A 160 18.75 -10.45 -17.15
N LEU A 161 18.60 -10.81 -15.88
CA LEU A 161 17.87 -10.04 -14.88
C LEU A 161 18.81 -9.50 -13.80
N VAL A 162 18.57 -8.27 -13.39
CA VAL A 162 19.13 -7.67 -12.19
C VAL A 162 18.02 -6.94 -11.43
N GLU A 163 17.98 -7.14 -10.11
CA GLU A 163 17.07 -6.41 -9.24
C GLU A 163 17.60 -5.01 -9.02
N LYS A 164 16.71 -4.02 -9.09
CA LYS A 164 17.01 -2.63 -8.78
C LYS A 164 15.85 -1.97 -8.06
N GLU A 165 16.16 -1.26 -6.98
CA GLU A 165 15.17 -0.44 -6.28
C GLU A 165 14.95 0.87 -7.05
N LEU A 166 13.73 1.12 -7.48
CA LEU A 166 13.33 2.30 -8.25
C LEU A 166 12.07 2.94 -7.70
N ASP A 167 11.96 4.26 -7.82
CA ASP A 167 10.71 4.98 -7.59
C ASP A 167 9.73 4.69 -8.75
N VAL A 168 8.78 3.80 -8.47
CA VAL A 168 7.79 3.37 -9.47
C VAL A 168 6.66 4.38 -9.67
N SER A 169 6.55 5.40 -8.81
CA SER A 169 5.49 6.41 -8.89
C SER A 169 5.55 7.26 -10.16
N ARG A 170 6.71 7.32 -10.82
CA ARG A 170 6.97 8.07 -12.06
C ARG A 170 6.97 7.20 -13.30
N ILE A 171 6.80 5.89 -13.15
CA ILE A 171 6.86 4.94 -14.26
C ILE A 171 5.48 4.83 -14.91
N GLN A 172 5.38 5.23 -16.18
CA GLN A 172 4.12 5.22 -16.94
C GLN A 172 3.91 3.92 -17.74
N ARG A 173 4.98 3.21 -18.09
CA ARG A 173 4.92 2.02 -18.97
C ARG A 173 4.72 0.70 -18.24
N GLY A 174 4.50 0.75 -16.94
CA GLY A 174 4.47 -0.43 -16.08
C GLY A 174 5.86 -0.94 -15.72
N PHE A 175 5.89 -1.80 -14.74
CA PHE A 175 7.10 -2.44 -14.21
C PHE A 175 6.72 -3.84 -13.72
N THR A 176 7.72 -4.69 -13.52
CA THR A 176 7.54 -5.99 -12.90
C THR A 176 8.31 -6.02 -11.58
N PRO A 177 7.63 -6.17 -10.42
CA PRO A 177 8.30 -6.34 -9.13
C PRO A 177 9.22 -7.56 -9.12
N SER A 178 10.31 -7.49 -8.36
CA SER A 178 11.34 -8.55 -8.37
C SER A 178 10.88 -9.88 -7.75
N ASN A 179 9.81 -9.86 -6.95
CA ASN A 179 9.19 -11.08 -6.42
C ASN A 179 8.39 -11.88 -7.48
N HIS A 180 8.11 -11.30 -8.65
CA HIS A 180 7.51 -12.02 -9.76
C HIS A 180 8.59 -12.64 -10.64
N SER A 181 8.50 -13.95 -10.88
CA SER A 181 9.44 -14.64 -11.76
C SER A 181 9.21 -14.30 -13.22
N LEU A 182 10.27 -13.86 -13.89
CA LEU A 182 10.27 -13.63 -15.34
C LEU A 182 10.98 -14.75 -16.12
N LEU A 183 11.43 -15.79 -15.44
CA LEU A 183 12.19 -16.89 -16.06
C LEU A 183 11.34 -17.64 -17.10
N GLY A 184 11.87 -17.80 -18.29
CA GLY A 184 11.18 -18.46 -19.39
C GLY A 184 10.19 -17.58 -20.18
N HIS A 185 9.79 -16.41 -19.66
CA HIS A 185 9.01 -15.47 -20.44
C HIS A 185 9.81 -14.99 -21.65
N LYS A 186 9.15 -14.78 -22.79
CA LYS A 186 9.78 -14.23 -23.98
C LYS A 186 9.59 -12.73 -24.06
N SER A 187 10.64 -12.04 -24.45
CA SER A 187 10.56 -10.60 -24.67
C SER A 187 9.72 -10.27 -25.91
N ASN A 188 8.80 -9.30 -25.80
CA ASN A 188 7.96 -8.80 -26.90
C ASN A 188 8.73 -7.84 -27.84
N ARG A 189 9.79 -7.22 -27.35
CA ARG A 189 10.63 -6.25 -28.08
C ARG A 189 12.09 -6.38 -27.66
N HIS A 190 12.98 -5.69 -28.35
CA HIS A 190 14.36 -5.57 -27.90
C HIS A 190 14.44 -4.75 -26.60
N LEU A 191 15.07 -5.27 -25.56
CA LEU A 191 15.36 -4.60 -24.29
C LEU A 191 16.86 -4.35 -24.19
N ARG A 192 17.24 -3.14 -23.85
CA ARG A 192 18.64 -2.76 -23.67
C ARG A 192 19.09 -3.01 -22.22
N SER A 193 20.36 -3.25 -22.04
CA SER A 193 20.98 -3.29 -20.71
C SER A 193 20.62 -2.05 -19.90
N GLY A 194 20.26 -2.23 -18.62
CA GLY A 194 19.79 -1.17 -17.73
C GLY A 194 18.32 -0.78 -17.92
N GLN A 195 17.61 -1.36 -18.86
CA GLN A 195 16.21 -1.02 -19.12
C GLN A 195 15.28 -1.76 -18.16
N LEU A 196 14.32 -1.03 -17.59
CA LEU A 196 13.23 -1.58 -16.78
C LEU A 196 12.38 -2.55 -17.64
N ILE A 197 12.02 -3.69 -17.05
CA ILE A 197 11.17 -4.69 -17.66
C ILE A 197 9.75 -4.55 -17.09
N GLY A 198 8.80 -4.15 -17.94
CA GLY A 198 7.39 -4.09 -17.60
C GLY A 198 6.60 -5.24 -18.22
N GLU A 199 5.35 -5.42 -17.76
CA GLU A 199 4.46 -6.46 -18.29
C GLU A 199 4.26 -6.39 -19.82
N LEU A 200 4.19 -5.16 -20.37
CA LEU A 200 4.03 -4.93 -21.81
C LEU A 200 5.27 -5.33 -22.63
N ASP A 201 6.40 -5.51 -21.98
CA ASP A 201 7.65 -5.93 -22.62
C ASP A 201 7.73 -7.45 -22.78
N LEU A 202 6.80 -8.18 -22.16
CA LEU A 202 6.74 -9.63 -22.19
C LEU A 202 5.70 -10.10 -23.23
N GLN A 203 6.00 -11.18 -23.89
CA GLN A 203 5.00 -11.86 -24.72
C GLN A 203 3.95 -12.46 -23.78
N LYS A 204 2.67 -12.28 -24.11
CA LYS A 204 1.61 -13.00 -23.41
C LYS A 204 1.82 -14.50 -23.61
N SER A 205 2.15 -15.21 -22.54
CA SER A 205 2.10 -16.67 -22.54
C SER A 205 0.67 -17.08 -22.20
N TRP A 206 0.01 -17.73 -23.15
CA TRP A 206 -1.31 -18.28 -22.88
C TRP A 206 -1.17 -19.53 -22.03
N ALA A 207 -1.75 -19.55 -20.84
CA ALA A 207 -1.87 -20.74 -20.00
C ALA A 207 -2.92 -21.69 -20.56
N VAL A 208 -3.88 -21.14 -21.31
CA VAL A 208 -4.92 -21.87 -22.04
C VAL A 208 -5.03 -21.27 -23.42
N LYS A 209 -5.01 -22.11 -24.47
CA LYS A 209 -5.23 -21.67 -25.84
C LYS A 209 -6.60 -22.08 -26.33
N GLN A 210 -7.16 -21.30 -27.25
CA GLN A 210 -8.42 -21.63 -27.92
C GLN A 210 -8.33 -23.03 -28.57
N GLY A 211 -9.35 -23.86 -28.36
CA GLY A 211 -9.43 -25.22 -28.83
C GLY A 211 -8.71 -26.26 -27.93
N GLU A 212 -7.97 -25.83 -26.89
CA GLU A 212 -7.34 -26.74 -25.95
C GLU A 212 -8.36 -27.30 -24.94
N GLY A 213 -8.16 -28.59 -24.58
CA GLY A 213 -8.89 -29.22 -23.48
C GLY A 213 -8.44 -28.63 -22.14
N VAL A 214 -9.42 -28.24 -21.32
CA VAL A 214 -9.18 -27.66 -20.00
C VAL A 214 -9.91 -28.42 -18.91
N LEU A 215 -9.36 -28.37 -17.70
CA LEU A 215 -10.03 -28.87 -16.50
C LEU A 215 -10.82 -27.72 -15.85
N ILE A 216 -12.14 -27.83 -15.84
CA ILE A 216 -13.02 -26.85 -15.21
C ILE A 216 -13.22 -27.28 -13.76
N ARG A 217 -12.81 -26.43 -12.82
CA ARG A 217 -13.10 -26.56 -11.38
C ARG A 217 -14.31 -25.69 -11.03
N ALA A 218 -15.26 -26.28 -10.32
CA ALA A 218 -16.44 -25.58 -9.81
C ALA A 218 -16.59 -25.94 -8.34
N GLY A 219 -16.63 -24.93 -7.46
CA GLY A 219 -16.81 -25.17 -6.03
C GLY A 219 -16.34 -24.03 -5.15
N LYS A 220 -16.72 -24.09 -3.87
CA LYS A 220 -16.30 -23.15 -2.83
C LYS A 220 -15.90 -23.95 -1.60
N GLY A 221 -14.63 -23.79 -1.15
CA GLY A 221 -14.12 -24.51 0.02
C GLY A 221 -13.87 -26.02 -0.23
N GLU A 222 -14.32 -26.87 0.68
CA GLU A 222 -14.04 -28.32 0.63
C GLU A 222 -14.82 -29.09 -0.45
N PHE A 223 -15.82 -28.47 -1.07
CA PHE A 223 -16.60 -29.08 -2.15
C PHE A 223 -16.20 -28.53 -3.50
N SER A 224 -15.38 -29.26 -4.23
CA SER A 224 -15.02 -28.93 -5.60
C SER A 224 -15.43 -30.07 -6.53
N ALA A 225 -16.14 -29.74 -7.61
CA ALA A 225 -16.40 -30.64 -8.71
C ALA A 225 -15.47 -30.28 -9.88
N THR A 226 -14.93 -31.28 -10.55
CA THR A 226 -14.11 -31.10 -11.75
C THR A 226 -14.78 -31.73 -12.95
N THR A 227 -14.71 -31.05 -14.10
CA THR A 227 -15.21 -31.57 -15.37
C THR A 227 -14.30 -31.13 -16.50
N ARG A 228 -14.34 -31.84 -17.64
CA ARG A 228 -13.56 -31.44 -18.82
C ARG A 228 -14.31 -30.41 -19.64
N GLY A 229 -13.56 -29.47 -20.19
CA GLY A 229 -14.04 -28.47 -21.11
C GLY A 229 -13.09 -28.27 -22.28
N GLU A 230 -13.53 -27.45 -23.22
CA GLU A 230 -12.73 -26.94 -24.34
C GLU A 230 -12.72 -25.42 -24.26
N ALA A 231 -11.55 -24.81 -24.29
CA ALA A 231 -11.41 -23.36 -24.27
C ALA A 231 -11.87 -22.74 -25.60
N LEU A 232 -12.75 -21.75 -25.52
CA LEU A 232 -13.21 -21.01 -26.69
C LEU A 232 -12.40 -19.75 -26.96
N ASP A 233 -11.60 -19.30 -25.99
CA ASP A 233 -10.72 -18.13 -26.09
C ASP A 233 -9.33 -18.48 -25.55
N ASN A 234 -8.31 -17.68 -25.93
CA ASN A 234 -7.00 -17.74 -25.28
C ASN A 234 -7.06 -17.02 -23.93
N GLY A 235 -6.35 -17.54 -22.92
CA GLY A 235 -6.25 -16.90 -21.61
C GLY A 235 -4.89 -17.09 -20.96
N ALA A 236 -4.36 -16.03 -20.37
CA ALA A 236 -3.28 -16.08 -19.39
C ALA A 236 -3.87 -16.36 -18.00
N ILE A 237 -3.03 -16.72 -17.02
CA ILE A 237 -3.47 -16.91 -15.64
C ILE A 237 -4.14 -15.62 -15.14
N GLY A 238 -5.34 -15.75 -14.56
CA GLY A 238 -6.18 -14.64 -14.11
C GLY A 238 -7.19 -14.11 -15.15
N ASP A 239 -7.04 -14.43 -16.43
CA ASP A 239 -7.97 -14.00 -17.47
C ASP A 239 -9.32 -14.76 -17.38
N GLY A 240 -10.41 -14.04 -17.62
CA GLY A 240 -11.75 -14.64 -17.79
C GLY A 240 -11.94 -15.06 -19.25
N ILE A 241 -12.20 -16.35 -19.49
CA ILE A 241 -12.40 -16.92 -20.82
C ILE A 241 -13.71 -17.68 -20.92
N ARG A 242 -14.24 -17.83 -22.14
CA ARG A 242 -15.36 -18.73 -22.43
C ARG A 242 -14.84 -20.16 -22.57
N VAL A 243 -15.54 -21.08 -21.95
CA VAL A 243 -15.22 -22.51 -21.99
C VAL A 243 -16.50 -23.29 -22.28
N LYS A 244 -16.41 -24.27 -23.18
CA LYS A 244 -17.49 -25.22 -23.43
C LYS A 244 -17.31 -26.43 -22.51
N ASN A 245 -18.25 -26.65 -21.63
CA ASN A 245 -18.29 -27.86 -20.81
C ASN A 245 -18.66 -29.07 -21.68
N LEU A 246 -17.77 -30.04 -21.78
CA LEU A 246 -17.96 -31.20 -22.67
C LEU A 246 -19.02 -32.16 -22.16
N SER A 247 -19.30 -32.17 -20.85
CA SER A 247 -20.34 -33.05 -20.27
C SER A 247 -21.75 -32.50 -20.50
N SER A 248 -21.96 -31.19 -20.44
CA SER A 248 -23.29 -30.57 -20.58
C SER A 248 -23.50 -29.90 -21.93
N GLY A 249 -22.46 -29.72 -22.74
CA GLY A 249 -22.45 -28.94 -23.98
C GLY A 249 -22.62 -27.44 -23.81
N LYS A 250 -22.77 -26.93 -22.59
CA LYS A 250 -23.01 -25.51 -22.31
C LYS A 250 -21.73 -24.70 -22.34
N GLN A 251 -21.83 -23.46 -22.82
CA GLN A 251 -20.77 -22.45 -22.68
C GLN A 251 -20.91 -21.76 -21.34
N ILE A 252 -19.78 -21.61 -20.65
CA ILE A 252 -19.67 -20.95 -19.35
C ILE A 252 -18.51 -19.97 -19.37
N GLN A 253 -18.55 -18.97 -18.51
CA GLN A 253 -17.40 -18.12 -18.24
C GLN A 253 -16.61 -18.70 -17.07
N ALA A 254 -15.28 -18.80 -17.24
CA ALA A 254 -14.36 -19.31 -16.24
C ALA A 254 -13.08 -18.51 -16.23
N TRP A 255 -12.38 -18.51 -15.11
CA TRP A 255 -11.10 -17.80 -14.93
C TRP A 255 -9.96 -18.80 -14.97
N VAL A 256 -8.92 -18.48 -15.72
CA VAL A 256 -7.73 -19.31 -15.82
C VAL A 256 -6.96 -19.26 -14.50
N THR A 257 -6.81 -20.41 -13.85
CA THR A 257 -6.09 -20.53 -12.57
C THR A 257 -4.69 -21.12 -12.73
N ASP A 258 -4.50 -21.99 -13.74
CA ASP A 258 -3.20 -22.62 -14.05
C ASP A 258 -3.18 -23.04 -15.51
N ILE A 259 -2.05 -23.62 -15.98
CA ILE A 259 -1.90 -24.16 -17.34
C ILE A 259 -2.93 -25.29 -17.54
N GLY A 260 -3.85 -25.06 -18.46
CA GLY A 260 -4.93 -26.01 -18.76
C GLY A 260 -6.01 -26.12 -17.68
N GLU A 261 -6.03 -25.24 -16.65
CA GLU A 261 -7.02 -25.24 -15.60
C GLU A 261 -7.80 -23.93 -15.54
N VAL A 262 -9.10 -24.03 -15.32
CA VAL A 262 -10.01 -22.88 -15.17
C VAL A 262 -10.99 -23.11 -14.03
N GLU A 263 -11.42 -22.04 -13.37
CA GLU A 263 -12.36 -22.05 -12.25
C GLU A 263 -13.61 -21.24 -12.58
N THR A 264 -14.79 -21.78 -12.24
CA THR A 264 -16.05 -21.03 -12.31
C THR A 264 -16.34 -20.38 -10.96
N ARG A 265 -16.65 -19.07 -10.97
CA ARG A 265 -17.11 -18.34 -9.79
C ARG A 265 -18.63 -18.23 -9.84
N PHE A 266 -19.28 -18.71 -8.80
CA PHE A 266 -20.74 -18.64 -8.60
C PHE A 266 -21.07 -17.47 -7.68
#